data_e6eda4e474811be718ffd2b1bfbb0879
#
_entry.id   e6eda4e474811be718ffd2b1bfbb0879
#
_cell.length_a   1.000
_cell.length_b   1.000
_cell.length_c   1.000
_cell.angle_alpha   90.00
_cell.angle_beta   90.00
_cell.angle_gamma   90.00
#
_symmetry.space_group_name_H-M   'P 1'
#
loop_
_entity.id
_entity.type
_entity.pdbx_description
1 polymer ?
#
loop_
_entity_poly.entity_id
_entity_poly.type
_entity_poly.pdbx_seq_one_letter_code
_entity_poly.pdbx_strand_id
1 'polypeptide(L)'
;MKKHDQAAGPYNTGKGDIFMTTVTLGKTGITVNKNGFGALPIQRITKEEAAKLLRKAYDGGITYFDTARAYSDSEEKIGYALSDVRNHIYLATKTAAKTADEFWKDLEASLRLLKTDCIDVYQFHNPAVCPKPGDESGLYDAALKAREQGKIRFISITNHRLAVANEAVDSGLYATLQFPFCYLCSDADLALMEKCKKADMGFIAMKALSGGLINSSKAAYAFQAQYDSVLPIWGVQKEHELDEFLSYIDNPPVMDDEIRTLIENDRKQLFGSFCRACGYCMP
;
A
#
# COMPACT_ATOMS: atom_id res chain seq x y z
N MET A 1 36.55 -22.79 6.94
CA MET A 1 35.24 -22.73 7.62
C MET A 1 34.99 -21.26 7.96
N LYS A 2 34.26 -20.54 7.11
CA LYS A 2 33.84 -19.15 7.39
C LYS A 2 32.45 -19.22 8.03
N LYS A 3 32.34 -18.71 9.26
CA LYS A 3 31.06 -18.55 9.96
C LYS A 3 30.19 -17.57 9.17
N HIS A 4 29.01 -18.01 8.74
CA HIS A 4 27.96 -17.12 8.26
C HIS A 4 27.46 -16.31 9.46
N ASP A 5 27.77 -15.01 9.49
CA ASP A 5 27.07 -14.05 10.33
C ASP A 5 25.62 -14.00 9.82
N GLN A 6 24.71 -14.51 10.65
CA GLN A 6 23.27 -14.28 10.49
C GLN A 6 23.05 -12.79 10.78
N ALA A 7 22.76 -12.03 9.74
CA ALA A 7 22.28 -10.67 9.91
C ALA A 7 20.99 -10.73 10.74
N ALA A 8 21.03 -10.15 11.93
CA ALA A 8 19.86 -9.97 12.78
C ALA A 8 18.80 -9.19 12.02
N GLY A 9 17.59 -9.69 11.98
CA GLY A 9 16.45 -8.99 11.37
C GLY A 9 16.23 -7.63 12.04
N PRO A 10 15.50 -6.70 11.39
CA PRO A 10 15.36 -5.29 11.79
C PRO A 10 14.78 -5.06 13.21
N TYR A 11 14.42 -6.10 13.93
CA TYR A 11 13.82 -6.06 15.27
C TYR A 11 14.77 -6.46 16.42
N ASN A 12 16.04 -6.73 16.13
CA ASN A 12 17.00 -7.09 17.18
C ASN A 12 17.86 -5.86 17.52
N THR A 13 17.26 -4.86 18.14
CA THR A 13 17.97 -3.68 18.61
C THR A 13 18.28 -3.82 20.09
N GLY A 14 19.57 -3.93 20.42
CA GLY A 14 20.06 -3.71 21.76
C GLY A 14 19.66 -2.30 22.23
N LYS A 15 19.41 -2.14 23.53
CA LYS A 15 18.97 -0.90 24.17
C LYS A 15 19.82 0.31 23.69
N GLY A 16 19.16 1.26 23.03
CA GLY A 16 19.76 2.59 22.82
C GLY A 16 19.38 3.34 21.55
N ASP A 17 19.04 2.67 20.45
CA ASP A 17 18.72 3.36 19.20
C ASP A 17 17.23 3.22 18.86
N ILE A 18 16.53 4.35 18.77
CA ILE A 18 15.16 4.42 18.24
C ILE A 18 15.27 4.22 16.73
N PHE A 19 15.19 2.98 16.27
CA PHE A 19 15.10 2.69 14.86
C PHE A 19 13.64 2.74 14.42
N MET A 20 13.29 3.77 13.64
CA MET A 20 12.04 3.74 12.89
C MET A 20 12.09 2.56 11.93
N THR A 21 11.12 1.66 12.04
CA THR A 21 10.99 0.52 11.14
C THR A 21 10.66 1.02 9.75
N THR A 22 11.62 0.96 8.84
CA THR A 22 11.46 1.44 7.47
C THR A 22 11.32 0.30 6.47
N VAL A 23 10.75 0.60 5.31
CA VAL A 23 10.69 -0.28 4.15
C VAL A 23 11.06 0.50 2.90
N THR A 24 11.85 -0.10 2.03
CA THR A 24 12.14 0.42 0.69
C THR A 24 11.28 -0.32 -0.34
N LEU A 25 10.53 0.41 -1.15
CA LEU A 25 9.64 -0.13 -2.17
C LEU A 25 10.44 -0.53 -3.43
N GLY A 26 11.24 -1.59 -3.31
CA GLY A 26 12.02 -2.16 -4.40
C GLY A 26 12.80 -1.10 -5.20
N LYS A 27 12.85 -1.28 -6.52
CA LYS A 27 13.56 -0.38 -7.48
C LYS A 27 13.09 1.08 -7.49
N THR A 28 12.04 1.44 -6.75
CA THR A 28 11.60 2.84 -6.67
C THR A 28 12.54 3.72 -5.84
N GLY A 29 13.30 3.12 -4.92
CA GLY A 29 14.09 3.84 -3.92
C GLY A 29 13.27 4.63 -2.90
N ILE A 30 11.93 4.53 -2.93
CA ILE A 30 11.05 5.14 -1.92
C ILE A 30 11.24 4.38 -0.62
N THR A 31 11.76 5.06 0.39
CA THR A 31 11.94 4.51 1.74
C THR A 31 11.06 5.28 2.72
N VAL A 32 10.20 4.56 3.43
CA VAL A 32 9.23 5.12 4.38
C VAL A 32 9.14 4.23 5.62
N ASN A 33 8.55 4.72 6.71
CA ASN A 33 8.23 3.83 7.83
C ASN A 33 7.15 2.81 7.43
N LYS A 34 7.05 1.70 8.17
CA LYS A 34 6.06 0.63 7.89
C LYS A 34 4.63 1.00 8.30
N ASN A 35 4.26 2.25 8.08
CA ASN A 35 2.95 2.79 8.38
C ASN A 35 2.47 3.67 7.22
N GLY A 36 1.93 3.04 6.18
CA GLY A 36 1.27 3.77 5.10
C GLY A 36 -0.17 4.11 5.46
N PHE A 37 -0.68 5.25 5.00
CA PHE A 37 -2.06 5.67 5.20
C PHE A 37 -2.92 5.24 4.00
N GLY A 38 -3.92 4.38 4.24
CA GLY A 38 -4.91 3.96 3.25
C GLY A 38 -6.15 4.87 3.30
N ALA A 39 -6.31 5.76 2.35
CA ALA A 39 -7.31 6.83 2.36
C ALA A 39 -8.71 6.43 1.88
N LEU A 40 -9.01 5.14 1.67
CA LEU A 40 -10.37 4.71 1.32
C LEU A 40 -11.42 5.12 2.39
N PRO A 41 -11.20 4.95 3.71
CA PRO A 41 -12.23 5.26 4.70
C PRO A 41 -12.53 6.75 4.87
N ILE A 42 -11.60 7.65 4.55
CA ILE A 42 -11.83 9.09 4.74
C ILE A 42 -12.92 9.67 3.83
N GLN A 43 -13.34 8.96 2.78
CA GLN A 43 -14.50 9.36 1.98
C GLN A 43 -15.82 9.39 2.77
N ARG A 44 -15.86 8.78 3.97
CA ARG A 44 -17.06 8.65 4.82
C ARG A 44 -17.15 9.73 5.92
N ILE A 45 -16.15 10.58 6.04
CA ILE A 45 -16.09 11.67 7.03
C ILE A 45 -16.01 13.01 6.32
N THR A 46 -16.26 14.10 7.04
CA THR A 46 -16.20 15.45 6.46
C THR A 46 -14.78 15.81 6.00
N LYS A 47 -14.65 16.85 5.19
CA LYS A 47 -13.37 17.35 4.70
C LYS A 47 -12.48 17.85 5.85
N GLU A 48 -13.09 18.50 6.83
CA GLU A 48 -12.42 19.04 8.02
C GLU A 48 -11.92 17.93 8.94
N GLU A 49 -12.73 16.88 9.17
CA GLU A 49 -12.33 15.70 9.94
C GLU A 49 -11.20 14.96 9.24
N ALA A 50 -11.32 14.74 7.93
CA ALA A 50 -10.28 14.12 7.14
C ALA A 50 -8.97 14.92 7.16
N ALA A 51 -9.05 16.26 7.08
CA ALA A 51 -7.87 17.12 7.14
C ALA A 51 -7.14 17.02 8.49
N LYS A 52 -7.88 17.00 9.59
CA LYS A 52 -7.29 16.80 10.94
C LYS A 52 -6.60 15.44 11.03
N LEU A 53 -7.25 14.37 10.55
CA LEU A 53 -6.73 13.02 10.60
C LEU A 53 -5.47 12.87 9.74
N LEU A 54 -5.50 13.38 8.50
CA LEU A 54 -4.37 13.34 7.58
C LEU A 54 -3.16 14.14 8.09
N ARG A 55 -3.42 15.34 8.64
CA ARG A 55 -2.38 16.16 9.23
C ARG A 55 -1.75 15.47 10.45
N LYS A 56 -2.57 14.93 11.35
CA LYS A 56 -2.09 14.15 12.50
C LYS A 56 -1.26 12.94 12.07
N ALA A 57 -1.66 12.25 11.00
CA ALA A 57 -0.88 11.14 10.43
C ALA A 57 0.50 11.60 9.94
N TYR A 58 0.57 12.72 9.21
CA TYR A 58 1.82 13.31 8.75
C TYR A 58 2.71 13.76 9.92
N ASP A 59 2.16 14.53 10.86
CA ASP A 59 2.88 15.02 12.03
C ASP A 59 3.40 13.87 12.92
N GLY A 60 2.68 12.74 12.93
CA GLY A 60 3.08 11.49 13.60
C GLY A 60 4.08 10.64 12.79
N GLY A 61 4.57 11.12 11.64
CA GLY A 61 5.64 10.49 10.87
C GLY A 61 5.18 9.59 9.73
N ILE A 62 3.88 9.50 9.40
CA ILE A 62 3.42 8.81 8.19
C ILE A 62 3.70 9.70 6.98
N THR A 63 4.46 9.16 6.02
CA THR A 63 4.85 9.89 4.81
C THR A 63 4.35 9.25 3.51
N TYR A 64 3.68 8.11 3.56
CA TYR A 64 3.10 7.46 2.39
C TYR A 64 1.57 7.46 2.47
N PHE A 65 0.91 8.10 1.49
CA PHE A 65 -0.56 8.25 1.43
C PHE A 65 -1.09 7.62 0.14
N ASP A 66 -1.95 6.61 0.30
CA ASP A 66 -2.55 5.86 -0.81
C ASP A 66 -4.03 6.20 -0.96
N THR A 67 -4.44 6.62 -2.14
CA THR A 67 -5.82 6.91 -2.51
C THR A 67 -6.17 6.31 -3.87
N ALA A 68 -7.28 6.70 -4.48
CA ALA A 68 -7.67 6.32 -5.85
C ALA A 68 -8.68 7.34 -6.43
N ARG A 69 -8.70 7.47 -7.76
CA ARG A 69 -9.71 8.24 -8.48
C ARG A 69 -11.13 7.78 -8.15
N ALA A 70 -11.32 6.46 -7.91
CA ALA A 70 -12.60 5.85 -7.57
C ALA A 70 -13.05 6.08 -6.11
N TYR A 71 -12.24 6.71 -5.26
CA TYR A 71 -12.58 6.96 -3.85
C TYR A 71 -13.23 8.34 -3.65
N SER A 72 -14.33 8.58 -4.35
CA SER A 72 -15.13 9.80 -4.29
C SER A 72 -14.30 11.09 -4.17
N ASP A 73 -14.26 11.72 -3.00
CA ASP A 73 -13.59 12.98 -2.68
C ASP A 73 -12.24 12.81 -1.92
N SER A 74 -11.74 11.57 -1.80
CA SER A 74 -10.52 11.28 -1.04
C SER A 74 -9.29 12.03 -1.56
N GLU A 75 -9.10 12.13 -2.90
CA GLU A 75 -8.00 12.90 -3.48
C GLU A 75 -8.09 14.38 -3.15
N GLU A 76 -9.30 14.96 -3.18
CA GLU A 76 -9.53 16.36 -2.81
C GLU A 76 -9.20 16.62 -1.34
N LYS A 77 -9.60 15.71 -0.44
CA LYS A 77 -9.31 15.79 1.00
C LYS A 77 -7.81 15.73 1.28
N ILE A 78 -7.07 14.85 0.59
CA ILE A 78 -5.61 14.79 0.69
C ILE A 78 -4.97 16.10 0.19
N GLY A 79 -5.35 16.57 -1.00
CA GLY A 79 -4.85 17.83 -1.55
C GLY A 79 -5.18 19.04 -0.69
N TYR A 80 -6.33 19.03 -0.01
CA TYR A 80 -6.70 20.08 0.95
C TYR A 80 -5.82 20.05 2.20
N ALA A 81 -5.53 18.84 2.73
CA ALA A 81 -4.84 18.68 4.00
C ALA A 81 -3.32 18.76 3.91
N LEU A 82 -2.72 18.29 2.78
CA LEU A 82 -1.29 18.00 2.72
C LEU A 82 -0.52 18.68 1.58
N SER A 83 -1.16 19.56 0.80
CA SER A 83 -0.49 20.22 -0.34
C SER A 83 0.71 21.09 0.07
N ASP A 84 0.69 21.68 1.25
CA ASP A 84 1.79 22.49 1.80
C ASP A 84 3.03 21.66 2.21
N VAL A 85 2.85 20.36 2.45
CA VAL A 85 3.93 19.41 2.78
C VAL A 85 4.21 18.41 1.66
N ARG A 86 3.75 18.69 0.43
CA ARG A 86 3.86 17.78 -0.73
C ARG A 86 5.26 17.21 -0.93
N ASN A 87 6.29 18.00 -0.72
CA ASN A 87 7.68 17.61 -0.93
C ASN A 87 8.23 16.66 0.17
N HIS A 88 7.47 16.46 1.24
CA HIS A 88 7.85 15.61 2.37
C HIS A 88 7.05 14.30 2.43
N ILE A 89 6.17 14.09 1.46
CA ILE A 89 5.31 12.90 1.39
C ILE A 89 5.38 12.22 0.04
N TYR A 90 5.00 10.96 0.00
CA TYR A 90 4.79 10.18 -1.21
C TYR A 90 3.30 9.95 -1.42
N LEU A 91 2.81 10.30 -2.60
CA LEU A 91 1.41 10.13 -3.01
C LEU A 91 1.27 8.96 -3.97
N ALA A 92 0.40 8.04 -3.62
CA ALA A 92 -0.05 6.98 -4.50
C ALA A 92 -1.54 7.15 -4.81
N THR A 93 -1.89 7.14 -6.09
CA THR A 93 -3.30 7.08 -6.52
C THR A 93 -3.48 6.12 -7.69
N LYS A 94 -4.72 5.91 -8.13
CA LYS A 94 -5.06 4.83 -9.06
C LYS A 94 -6.09 5.29 -10.07
N THR A 95 -5.96 4.79 -11.31
CA THR A 95 -6.96 4.94 -12.35
C THR A 95 -7.63 3.61 -12.69
N ALA A 96 -8.93 3.62 -12.89
CA ALA A 96 -9.70 2.51 -13.43
C ALA A 96 -9.98 2.66 -14.94
N ALA A 97 -9.28 3.54 -15.60
CA ALA A 97 -9.37 3.80 -17.04
C ALA A 97 -9.20 2.52 -17.86
N LYS A 98 -9.91 2.43 -18.96
CA LYS A 98 -9.84 1.32 -19.92
C LYS A 98 -9.24 1.74 -21.27
N THR A 99 -9.08 3.04 -21.48
CA THR A 99 -8.50 3.64 -22.68
C THR A 99 -7.48 4.72 -22.34
N ALA A 100 -6.61 5.06 -23.29
CA ALA A 100 -5.64 6.13 -23.11
C ALA A 100 -6.31 7.50 -22.80
N ASP A 101 -7.44 7.81 -23.44
CA ASP A 101 -8.16 9.07 -23.21
C ASP A 101 -8.73 9.15 -21.79
N GLU A 102 -9.31 8.05 -21.28
CA GLU A 102 -9.78 7.97 -19.90
C GLU A 102 -8.61 8.09 -18.91
N PHE A 103 -7.46 7.48 -19.22
CA PHE A 103 -6.26 7.57 -18.41
C PHE A 103 -5.81 9.04 -18.23
N TRP A 104 -5.73 9.80 -19.33
CA TRP A 104 -5.34 11.20 -19.27
C TRP A 104 -6.36 12.04 -18.49
N LYS A 105 -7.65 11.81 -18.71
CA LYS A 105 -8.71 12.48 -17.95
C LYS A 105 -8.60 12.21 -16.45
N ASP A 106 -8.37 10.98 -16.05
CA ASP A 106 -8.19 10.58 -14.65
C ASP A 106 -6.93 11.21 -14.05
N LEU A 107 -5.80 11.15 -14.78
CA LEU A 107 -4.54 11.71 -14.30
C LEU A 107 -4.63 13.22 -14.07
N GLU A 108 -5.16 13.97 -15.03
CA GLU A 108 -5.31 15.42 -14.89
C GLU A 108 -6.28 15.79 -13.74
N ALA A 109 -7.33 15.01 -13.55
CA ALA A 109 -8.23 15.18 -12.42
C ALA A 109 -7.51 14.90 -11.09
N SER A 110 -6.73 13.83 -11.01
CA SER A 110 -5.97 13.46 -9.81
C SER A 110 -4.93 14.52 -9.46
N LEU A 111 -4.14 15.01 -10.43
CA LEU A 111 -3.16 16.08 -10.22
C LEU A 111 -3.81 17.34 -9.65
N ARG A 112 -4.94 17.77 -10.25
CA ARG A 112 -5.68 18.94 -9.80
C ARG A 112 -6.24 18.78 -8.39
N LEU A 113 -6.85 17.64 -8.07
CA LEU A 113 -7.50 17.39 -6.78
C LEU A 113 -6.48 17.20 -5.66
N LEU A 114 -5.37 16.51 -5.94
CA LEU A 114 -4.25 16.35 -5.01
C LEU A 114 -3.40 17.63 -4.89
N LYS A 115 -3.64 18.66 -5.73
CA LYS A 115 -2.88 19.91 -5.79
C LYS A 115 -1.38 19.67 -5.94
N THR A 116 -1.00 18.86 -6.92
CA THR A 116 0.39 18.52 -7.20
C THR A 116 0.63 18.44 -8.69
N ASP A 117 1.85 18.71 -9.13
CA ASP A 117 2.25 18.56 -10.54
C ASP A 117 2.77 17.15 -10.85
N CYS A 118 3.06 16.36 -9.81
CA CYS A 118 3.60 15.02 -9.97
C CYS A 118 3.04 14.07 -8.90
N ILE A 119 2.65 12.85 -9.32
CA ILE A 119 2.25 11.74 -8.45
C ILE A 119 3.41 10.74 -8.38
N ASP A 120 3.78 10.30 -7.17
CA ASP A 120 4.91 9.39 -7.01
C ASP A 120 4.60 7.99 -7.54
N VAL A 121 3.45 7.40 -7.15
CA VAL A 121 3.06 6.05 -7.56
C VAL A 121 1.68 6.09 -8.22
N TYR A 122 1.63 5.96 -9.54
CA TYR A 122 0.37 5.94 -10.29
C TYR A 122 0.05 4.52 -10.72
N GLN A 123 -1.12 4.01 -10.29
CA GLN A 123 -1.43 2.60 -10.36
C GLN A 123 -2.62 2.32 -11.28
N PHE A 124 -2.53 1.26 -12.08
CA PHE A 124 -3.71 0.68 -12.73
C PHE A 124 -4.54 -0.05 -11.66
N HIS A 125 -5.81 0.34 -11.54
CA HIS A 125 -6.68 -0.07 -10.43
C HIS A 125 -7.41 -1.38 -10.72
N ASN A 126 -6.85 -2.52 -10.31
CA ASN A 126 -7.43 -3.86 -10.42
C ASN A 126 -7.86 -4.22 -11.87
N PRO A 127 -7.02 -3.99 -12.89
CA PRO A 127 -7.36 -4.32 -14.26
C PRO A 127 -7.56 -5.83 -14.42
N ALA A 128 -8.43 -6.23 -15.35
CA ALA A 128 -8.67 -7.64 -15.66
C ALA A 128 -7.46 -8.31 -16.33
N VAL A 129 -6.71 -7.53 -17.11
CA VAL A 129 -5.48 -7.90 -17.82
C VAL A 129 -4.43 -6.83 -17.53
N CYS A 130 -3.17 -7.23 -17.37
CA CYS A 130 -2.07 -6.30 -17.17
C CYS A 130 -1.88 -5.41 -18.40
N PRO A 131 -2.01 -4.06 -18.32
CA PRO A 131 -1.65 -3.17 -19.41
C PRO A 131 -0.18 -3.34 -19.81
N LYS A 132 0.10 -3.40 -21.12
CA LYS A 132 1.43 -3.62 -21.68
C LYS A 132 1.73 -2.60 -22.77
N PRO A 133 3.02 -2.33 -23.08
CA PRO A 133 3.38 -1.49 -24.22
C PRO A 133 2.78 -2.01 -25.51
N GLY A 134 2.14 -1.12 -26.29
CA GLY A 134 1.55 -1.45 -27.59
C GLY A 134 0.28 -2.29 -27.55
N ASP A 135 -0.35 -2.48 -26.38
CA ASP A 135 -1.66 -3.14 -26.34
C ASP A 135 -2.79 -2.22 -26.86
N GLU A 136 -3.91 -2.81 -27.25
CA GLU A 136 -5.05 -2.09 -27.87
C GLU A 136 -5.64 -1.00 -26.95
N SER A 137 -5.46 -1.11 -25.62
CA SER A 137 -5.96 -0.11 -24.67
C SER A 137 -5.16 1.19 -24.71
N GLY A 138 -3.90 1.13 -25.11
CA GLY A 138 -2.93 2.25 -25.07
C GLY A 138 -2.63 2.76 -23.66
N LEU A 139 -3.08 2.08 -22.61
CA LEU A 139 -2.96 2.53 -21.21
C LEU A 139 -1.51 2.61 -20.76
N TYR A 140 -0.71 1.58 -21.06
CA TYR A 140 0.69 1.57 -20.65
C TYR A 140 1.51 2.62 -21.39
N ASP A 141 1.24 2.81 -22.68
CA ASP A 141 1.91 3.84 -23.49
C ASP A 141 1.53 5.26 -23.02
N ALA A 142 0.29 5.47 -22.60
CA ALA A 142 -0.13 6.72 -21.95
C ALA A 142 0.60 6.94 -20.63
N ALA A 143 0.80 5.90 -19.82
CA ALA A 143 1.55 5.98 -18.58
C ALA A 143 3.05 6.26 -18.82
N LEU A 144 3.65 5.69 -19.87
CA LEU A 144 5.03 6.03 -20.28
C LEU A 144 5.15 7.50 -20.62
N LYS A 145 4.25 8.04 -21.45
CA LYS A 145 4.23 9.48 -21.80
C LYS A 145 4.01 10.37 -20.58
N ALA A 146 3.12 9.97 -19.65
CA ALA A 146 2.90 10.72 -18.41
C ALA A 146 4.17 10.77 -17.54
N ARG A 147 4.94 9.69 -17.50
CA ARG A 147 6.23 9.64 -16.83
C ARG A 147 7.28 10.51 -17.50
N GLU A 148 7.37 10.47 -18.82
CA GLU A 148 8.26 11.34 -19.60
C GLU A 148 7.96 12.82 -19.41
N GLN A 149 6.68 13.18 -19.24
CA GLN A 149 6.23 14.53 -18.93
C GLN A 149 6.43 14.94 -17.46
N GLY A 150 6.94 14.03 -16.61
CA GLY A 150 7.14 14.28 -15.19
C GLY A 150 5.88 14.32 -14.34
N LYS A 151 4.71 13.95 -14.90
CA LYS A 151 3.42 13.94 -14.19
C LYS A 151 3.27 12.76 -13.23
N ILE A 152 3.99 11.67 -13.47
CA ILE A 152 4.10 10.52 -12.59
C ILE A 152 5.55 10.06 -12.50
N ARG A 153 5.96 9.51 -11.35
CA ARG A 153 7.32 8.96 -11.18
C ARG A 153 7.36 7.48 -11.52
N PHE A 154 6.46 6.69 -10.94
CA PHE A 154 6.45 5.23 -11.06
C PHE A 154 5.12 4.72 -11.59
N ILE A 155 5.20 3.87 -12.63
CA ILE A 155 4.06 3.13 -13.17
C ILE A 155 3.90 1.87 -12.33
N SER A 156 2.70 1.65 -11.79
CA SER A 156 2.43 0.59 -10.83
C SER A 156 1.06 -0.05 -11.07
N ILE A 157 0.75 -1.10 -10.34
CA ILE A 157 -0.50 -1.85 -10.50
C ILE A 157 -1.05 -2.31 -9.16
N THR A 158 -2.37 -2.33 -9.03
CA THR A 158 -3.06 -3.05 -7.95
C THR A 158 -3.83 -4.22 -8.53
N ASN A 159 -3.88 -5.32 -7.82
CA ASN A 159 -4.77 -6.40 -8.22
C ASN A 159 -5.24 -7.23 -7.03
N HIS A 160 -6.39 -7.89 -7.19
CA HIS A 160 -6.98 -8.79 -6.20
C HIS A 160 -6.92 -10.24 -6.68
N ARG A 161 -6.55 -10.47 -7.94
CA ARG A 161 -6.44 -11.79 -8.57
C ARG A 161 -4.99 -12.23 -8.59
N LEU A 162 -4.72 -13.38 -7.99
CA LEU A 162 -3.36 -13.91 -7.87
C LEU A 162 -2.70 -14.14 -9.25
N ALA A 163 -3.48 -14.60 -10.25
CA ALA A 163 -2.97 -14.82 -11.60
C ALA A 163 -2.46 -13.54 -12.26
N VAL A 164 -3.28 -12.46 -12.23
CA VAL A 164 -2.90 -11.16 -12.79
C VAL A 164 -1.75 -10.52 -12.02
N ALA A 165 -1.72 -10.67 -10.69
CA ALA A 165 -0.62 -10.19 -9.87
C ALA A 165 0.70 -10.89 -10.21
N ASN A 166 0.68 -12.21 -10.42
CA ASN A 166 1.85 -12.95 -10.87
C ASN A 166 2.32 -12.52 -12.26
N GLU A 167 1.38 -12.31 -13.20
CA GLU A 167 1.68 -11.78 -14.53
C GLU A 167 2.35 -10.40 -14.46
N ALA A 168 1.87 -9.53 -13.57
CA ALA A 168 2.46 -8.21 -13.37
C ALA A 168 3.91 -8.29 -12.91
N VAL A 169 4.23 -9.21 -11.97
CA VAL A 169 5.62 -9.42 -11.52
C VAL A 169 6.48 -9.96 -12.65
N ASP A 170 6.00 -10.99 -13.37
CA ASP A 170 6.76 -11.64 -14.47
C ASP A 170 7.04 -10.68 -15.63
N SER A 171 6.16 -9.70 -15.85
CA SER A 171 6.34 -8.73 -16.92
C SER A 171 7.53 -7.78 -16.71
N GLY A 172 7.95 -7.55 -15.45
CA GLY A 172 8.98 -6.56 -15.10
C GLY A 172 8.59 -5.09 -15.34
N LEU A 173 7.36 -4.83 -15.81
CA LEU A 173 6.90 -3.52 -16.26
C LEU A 173 6.58 -2.55 -15.12
N TYR A 174 6.16 -3.06 -13.97
CA TYR A 174 5.64 -2.26 -12.87
C TYR A 174 6.69 -2.06 -11.77
N ALA A 175 6.66 -0.88 -11.14
CA ALA A 175 7.56 -0.56 -10.04
C ALA A 175 7.08 -1.11 -8.70
N THR A 176 5.75 -1.13 -8.48
CA THR A 176 5.13 -1.70 -7.29
C THR A 176 3.90 -2.53 -7.62
N LEU A 177 3.61 -3.51 -6.78
CA LEU A 177 2.35 -4.25 -6.75
C LEU A 177 1.63 -3.97 -5.43
N GLN A 178 0.38 -3.53 -5.50
CA GLN A 178 -0.50 -3.44 -4.34
C GLN A 178 -1.46 -4.63 -4.35
N PHE A 179 -1.42 -5.46 -3.29
CA PHE A 179 -2.16 -6.71 -3.22
C PHE A 179 -2.77 -6.92 -1.82
N PRO A 180 -3.94 -7.59 -1.67
CA PRO A 180 -4.49 -7.94 -0.36
C PRO A 180 -3.54 -8.87 0.41
N PHE A 181 -3.04 -8.40 1.56
CA PHE A 181 -2.09 -9.17 2.33
C PHE A 181 -2.27 -8.92 3.84
N CYS A 182 -2.62 -9.97 4.57
CA CYS A 182 -2.82 -9.97 6.01
C CYS A 182 -2.51 -11.36 6.57
N TYR A 183 -2.58 -11.58 7.85
CA TYR A 183 -2.29 -12.89 8.44
C TYR A 183 -3.30 -14.00 8.09
N LEU A 184 -4.38 -13.68 7.36
CA LEU A 184 -5.28 -14.68 6.76
C LEU A 184 -4.88 -15.07 5.33
N CYS A 185 -3.77 -14.56 4.81
CA CYS A 185 -3.28 -14.87 3.46
C CYS A 185 -2.89 -16.35 3.32
N SER A 186 -2.96 -16.86 2.09
CA SER A 186 -2.55 -18.22 1.74
C SER A 186 -1.05 -18.31 1.45
N ASP A 187 -0.51 -19.52 1.38
CA ASP A 187 0.89 -19.75 0.99
C ASP A 187 1.18 -19.20 -0.42
N ALA A 188 0.19 -19.21 -1.32
CA ALA A 188 0.33 -18.64 -2.65
C ALA A 188 0.45 -17.09 -2.61
N ASP A 189 -0.17 -16.41 -1.65
CA ASP A 189 0.00 -14.96 -1.44
C ASP A 189 1.38 -14.64 -0.84
N LEU A 190 1.87 -15.49 0.06
CA LEU A 190 3.25 -15.40 0.59
C LEU A 190 4.27 -15.60 -0.53
N ALA A 191 4.05 -16.59 -1.40
CA ALA A 191 4.92 -16.84 -2.55
C ALA A 191 4.93 -15.66 -3.53
N LEU A 192 3.78 -14.98 -3.76
CA LEU A 192 3.70 -13.77 -4.57
C LEU A 192 4.52 -12.63 -3.97
N MET A 193 4.43 -12.41 -2.67
CA MET A 193 5.20 -11.37 -1.96
C MET A 193 6.70 -11.63 -2.09
N GLU A 194 7.15 -12.87 -1.85
CA GLU A 194 8.55 -13.26 -2.05
C GLU A 194 9.02 -13.12 -3.50
N LYS A 195 8.13 -13.38 -4.47
CA LYS A 195 8.41 -13.17 -5.89
C LYS A 195 8.62 -11.68 -6.22
N CYS A 196 7.80 -10.79 -5.65
CA CYS A 196 7.99 -9.34 -5.76
C CYS A 196 9.35 -8.92 -5.19
N LYS A 197 9.70 -9.41 -4.00
CA LYS A 197 10.99 -9.13 -3.36
C LYS A 197 12.16 -9.55 -4.25
N LYS A 198 12.12 -10.75 -4.84
CA LYS A 198 13.15 -11.25 -5.76
C LYS A 198 13.25 -10.43 -7.06
N ALA A 199 12.14 -9.86 -7.51
CA ALA A 199 12.07 -9.02 -8.72
C ALA A 199 12.40 -7.55 -8.44
N ASP A 200 12.79 -7.21 -7.23
CA ASP A 200 13.00 -5.82 -6.77
C ASP A 200 11.79 -4.90 -7.06
N MET A 201 10.60 -5.48 -6.91
CA MET A 201 9.31 -4.81 -7.08
C MET A 201 8.72 -4.48 -5.70
N GLY A 202 8.40 -3.22 -5.43
CA GLY A 202 7.82 -2.82 -4.15
C GLY A 202 6.48 -3.53 -3.89
N PHE A 203 6.28 -4.06 -2.68
CA PHE A 203 5.04 -4.73 -2.31
C PHE A 203 4.25 -3.89 -1.30
N ILE A 204 3.04 -3.49 -1.68
CA ILE A 204 2.13 -2.68 -0.84
C ILE A 204 0.99 -3.58 -0.39
N ALA A 205 0.89 -3.80 0.93
CA ALA A 205 -0.13 -4.64 1.53
C ALA A 205 -1.41 -3.84 1.78
N MET A 206 -2.42 -4.02 0.94
CA MET A 206 -3.76 -3.49 1.20
C MET A 206 -4.60 -4.50 1.98
N LYS A 207 -5.68 -4.03 2.61
CA LYS A 207 -6.58 -4.87 3.44
C LYS A 207 -5.85 -5.59 4.58
N ALA A 208 -4.86 -4.96 5.18
CA ALA A 208 -4.07 -5.55 6.26
C ALA A 208 -4.91 -5.92 7.50
N LEU A 209 -6.08 -5.29 7.68
CA LEU A 209 -7.13 -5.66 8.66
C LEU A 209 -8.27 -6.49 8.04
N SER A 210 -8.08 -7.06 6.85
CA SER A 210 -9.08 -7.90 6.16
C SER A 210 -10.47 -7.27 6.03
N GLY A 211 -10.54 -5.93 5.84
CA GLY A 211 -11.81 -5.21 5.74
C GLY A 211 -12.60 -5.14 7.04
N GLY A 212 -11.94 -5.30 8.19
CA GLY A 212 -12.54 -5.27 9.52
C GLY A 212 -12.84 -6.65 10.13
N LEU A 213 -12.46 -7.75 9.47
CA LEU A 213 -12.51 -9.10 10.07
C LEU A 213 -11.46 -9.29 11.15
N ILE A 214 -10.29 -8.65 10.97
CA ILE A 214 -9.19 -8.65 11.93
C ILE A 214 -9.42 -7.50 12.91
N ASN A 215 -9.61 -7.84 14.19
CA ASN A 215 -9.86 -6.86 15.25
C ASN A 215 -8.61 -6.44 16.02
N SER A 216 -7.53 -7.22 15.97
CA SER A 216 -6.27 -6.89 16.64
C SER A 216 -5.32 -6.17 15.68
N SER A 217 -5.24 -4.85 15.77
CA SER A 217 -4.26 -4.03 15.06
C SER A 217 -2.83 -4.44 15.44
N LYS A 218 -2.59 -4.76 16.73
CA LYS A 218 -1.31 -5.24 17.26
C LYS A 218 -0.85 -6.51 16.54
N ALA A 219 -1.72 -7.51 16.41
CA ALA A 219 -1.41 -8.75 15.69
C ALA A 219 -1.22 -8.52 14.18
N ALA A 220 -2.06 -7.68 13.57
CA ALA A 220 -1.93 -7.31 12.16
C ALA A 220 -0.60 -6.59 11.89
N TYR A 221 -0.21 -5.65 12.73
CA TYR A 221 1.05 -4.94 12.61
C TYR A 221 2.25 -5.89 12.80
N ALA A 222 2.26 -6.70 13.88
CA ALA A 222 3.31 -7.67 14.16
C ALA A 222 3.50 -8.68 13.01
N PHE A 223 2.39 -9.08 12.35
CA PHE A 223 2.46 -9.93 11.15
C PHE A 223 3.16 -9.21 9.99
N GLN A 224 2.75 -7.99 9.65
CA GLN A 224 3.35 -7.21 8.56
C GLN A 224 4.81 -6.88 8.83
N ALA A 225 5.15 -6.64 10.08
CA ALA A 225 6.49 -6.26 10.52
C ALA A 225 7.55 -7.35 10.28
N GLN A 226 7.16 -8.61 10.17
CA GLN A 226 8.09 -9.72 9.87
C GLN A 226 8.69 -9.65 8.46
N TYR A 227 8.07 -8.92 7.54
CA TYR A 227 8.47 -8.85 6.13
C TYR A 227 9.15 -7.51 5.83
N ASP A 228 10.44 -7.51 5.62
CA ASP A 228 11.27 -6.31 5.39
C ASP A 228 10.90 -5.54 4.12
N SER A 229 10.29 -6.21 3.12
CA SER A 229 9.92 -5.65 1.80
C SER A 229 8.45 -5.23 1.70
N VAL A 230 7.66 -5.29 2.78
CA VAL A 230 6.22 -5.05 2.75
C VAL A 230 5.88 -3.71 3.40
N LEU A 231 5.15 -2.86 2.67
CA LEU A 231 4.53 -1.64 3.18
C LEU A 231 3.02 -1.86 3.40
N PRO A 232 2.54 -1.99 4.64
CA PRO A 232 1.10 -1.98 4.89
C PRO A 232 0.53 -0.58 4.74
N ILE A 233 -0.67 -0.48 4.14
CA ILE A 233 -1.48 0.72 4.13
C ILE A 233 -2.71 0.51 5.00
N TRP A 234 -2.80 1.27 6.09
CA TRP A 234 -3.86 1.13 7.07
C TRP A 234 -5.06 2.01 6.71
N GLY A 235 -6.22 1.40 6.56
CA GLY A 235 -7.47 2.12 6.36
C GLY A 235 -7.96 2.67 7.70
N VAL A 236 -7.76 3.96 7.93
CA VAL A 236 -8.10 4.64 9.18
C VAL A 236 -9.19 5.66 8.94
N GLN A 237 -10.17 5.74 9.84
CA GLN A 237 -11.29 6.69 9.79
C GLN A 237 -11.42 7.51 11.08
N LYS A 238 -10.95 6.96 12.21
CA LYS A 238 -11.10 7.56 13.54
C LYS A 238 -9.75 7.91 14.13
N GLU A 239 -9.72 8.93 14.96
CA GLU A 239 -8.48 9.43 15.57
C GLU A 239 -7.80 8.39 16.47
N HIS A 240 -8.58 7.67 17.29
CA HIS A 240 -8.02 6.62 18.15
C HIS A 240 -7.43 5.44 17.37
N GLU A 241 -8.00 5.09 16.20
CA GLU A 241 -7.42 4.08 15.30
C GLU A 241 -6.04 4.54 14.79
N LEU A 242 -5.93 5.84 14.43
CA LEU A 242 -4.65 6.41 14.02
C LEU A 242 -3.64 6.43 15.16
N ASP A 243 -4.05 6.85 16.36
CA ASP A 243 -3.18 6.91 17.54
C ASP A 243 -2.55 5.56 17.85
N GLU A 244 -3.32 4.49 17.69
CA GLU A 244 -2.85 3.12 17.88
C GLU A 244 -1.73 2.79 16.87
N PHE A 245 -1.92 3.05 15.57
CA PHE A 245 -0.89 2.78 14.56
C PHE A 245 0.32 3.70 14.70
N LEU A 246 0.14 4.96 15.10
CA LEU A 246 1.26 5.87 15.36
C LEU A 246 2.11 5.39 16.54
N SER A 247 1.49 4.85 17.59
CA SER A 247 2.23 4.29 18.73
C SER A 247 3.17 3.14 18.35
N TYR A 248 2.88 2.44 17.24
CA TYR A 248 3.69 1.33 16.73
C TYR A 248 4.95 1.80 15.97
N ILE A 249 5.07 3.08 15.65
CA ILE A 249 6.30 3.65 15.06
C ILE A 249 7.43 3.60 16.09
N ASP A 250 7.13 4.03 17.32
CA ASP A 250 8.11 4.08 18.41
C ASP A 250 8.23 2.74 19.15
N ASN A 251 7.12 2.01 19.27
CA ASN A 251 7.03 0.74 20.00
C ASN A 251 6.37 -0.34 19.14
N PRO A 252 7.06 -0.85 18.10
CA PRO A 252 6.50 -1.82 17.20
C PRO A 252 6.14 -3.13 17.92
N PRO A 253 4.93 -3.66 17.75
CA PRO A 253 4.55 -4.96 18.28
C PRO A 253 5.46 -6.07 17.73
N VAL A 254 5.93 -6.92 18.63
CA VAL A 254 6.78 -8.07 18.29
C VAL A 254 5.91 -9.32 18.22
N MET A 255 6.23 -10.21 17.29
CA MET A 255 5.55 -11.51 17.14
C MET A 255 5.95 -12.45 18.30
N ASP A 256 5.25 -12.33 19.43
CA ASP A 256 5.38 -13.19 20.60
C ASP A 256 4.41 -14.39 20.55
N ASP A 257 4.44 -15.26 21.56
CA ASP A 257 3.60 -16.48 21.61
C ASP A 257 2.12 -16.15 21.79
N GLU A 258 1.78 -15.04 22.46
CA GLU A 258 0.41 -14.58 22.62
C GLU A 258 -0.18 -14.17 21.25
N ILE A 259 0.54 -13.36 20.50
CA ILE A 259 0.14 -12.93 19.15
C ILE A 259 0.09 -14.12 18.18
N ARG A 260 1.05 -15.06 18.26
CA ARG A 260 1.01 -16.28 17.43
C ARG A 260 -0.25 -17.10 17.70
N THR A 261 -0.58 -17.30 18.98
CA THR A 261 -1.77 -18.05 19.40
C THR A 261 -3.05 -17.37 18.92
N LEU A 262 -3.12 -16.03 19.03
CA LEU A 262 -4.25 -15.25 18.53
C LEU A 262 -4.40 -15.42 17.02
N ILE A 263 -3.32 -15.26 16.26
CA ILE A 263 -3.34 -15.41 14.80
C ILE A 263 -3.76 -16.84 14.39
N GLU A 264 -3.28 -17.86 15.08
CA GLU A 264 -3.68 -19.26 14.82
C GLU A 264 -5.17 -19.48 15.06
N ASN A 265 -5.73 -18.92 16.13
CA ASN A 265 -7.14 -18.99 16.42
C ASN A 265 -7.98 -18.25 15.39
N ASP A 266 -7.58 -17.03 15.02
CA ASP A 266 -8.24 -16.26 13.96
C ASP A 266 -8.20 -17.00 12.63
N ARG A 267 -7.08 -17.60 12.27
CA ARG A 267 -6.96 -18.40 11.04
C ARG A 267 -7.94 -19.57 11.03
N LYS A 268 -8.09 -20.30 12.14
CA LYS A 268 -9.04 -21.41 12.26
C LYS A 268 -10.49 -20.95 12.09
N GLN A 269 -10.83 -19.76 12.60
CA GLN A 269 -12.20 -19.25 12.59
C GLN A 269 -12.54 -18.45 11.32
N LEU A 270 -11.60 -17.67 10.79
CA LEU A 270 -11.84 -16.64 9.79
C LEU A 270 -11.32 -16.98 8.39
N PHE A 271 -10.51 -18.04 8.22
CA PHE A 271 -9.89 -18.36 6.93
C PHE A 271 -10.92 -18.52 5.81
N GLY A 272 -12.04 -19.15 6.08
CA GLY A 272 -13.17 -19.29 5.14
C GLY A 272 -13.95 -18.00 4.86
N SER A 273 -13.77 -16.97 5.69
CA SER A 273 -14.48 -15.69 5.60
C SER A 273 -13.63 -14.60 4.94
N PHE A 274 -12.35 -14.85 4.70
CA PHE A 274 -11.46 -13.88 4.05
C PHE A 274 -11.83 -13.67 2.59
N CYS A 275 -12.29 -12.47 2.27
CA CYS A 275 -12.64 -12.06 0.90
C CYS A 275 -11.61 -11.08 0.35
N ARG A 276 -10.90 -11.49 -0.72
CA ARG A 276 -9.99 -10.61 -1.47
C ARG A 276 -10.72 -9.57 -2.33
N ALA A 277 -12.03 -9.69 -2.49
CA ALA A 277 -12.84 -8.91 -3.44
C ALA A 277 -12.32 -9.03 -4.89
N CYS A 278 -11.91 -10.23 -5.29
CA CYS A 278 -11.41 -10.50 -6.65
C CYS A 278 -12.52 -10.56 -7.71
N GLY A 279 -13.80 -10.61 -7.30
CA GLY A 279 -14.95 -10.64 -8.19
C GLY A 279 -15.30 -12.02 -8.77
N TYR A 280 -14.55 -13.08 -8.46
CA TYR A 280 -14.83 -14.40 -9.03
C TYR A 280 -16.16 -15.04 -8.60
N CYS A 281 -16.64 -14.68 -7.41
CA CYS A 281 -17.90 -15.20 -6.85
C CYS A 281 -19.09 -14.25 -7.04
N MET A 282 -18.90 -13.10 -7.68
CA MET A 282 -19.95 -12.15 -8.03
C MET A 282 -20.44 -12.45 -9.44
N PRO A 283 -21.75 -12.63 -9.68
CA PRO A 283 -22.28 -12.86 -11.04
C PRO A 283 -22.07 -11.65 -11.95
#